data_735dcfc2090962ee59e67a0bc8854759
#
_entry.id   735dcfc2090962ee59e67a0bc8854759
#
_cell.length_a   1.000
_cell.length_b   1.000
_cell.length_c   1.000
_cell.angle_alpha   90.00
_cell.angle_beta   90.00
_cell.angle_gamma   90.00
#
_symmetry.space_group_name_H-M   'P 1'
#
loop_
_entity.id
_entity.type
_entity.pdbx_description
1 polymer ?
#
loop_
_entity_poly.entity_id
_entity_poly.type
_entity_poly.pdbx_seq_one_letter_code
_entity_poly.pdbx_strand_id
1 'polypeptide(L)'
;MAVHGICVVMMDTAQFWQALQCAISFIEPFPATVNHEACVKKLQAAAAAAGLKASFLQEPMRWSEDFGHYLQKTKGAFFGIGCGKEHTGLHTAGYEFDDEIIESAIAMYLQLVLQATAIASKVFSPSSSSTLCWLPL
;
A
#
# COMPACT_ATOMS: atom_id res chain seq x y z
N MET A 1 10.10 -1.03 -10.36
CA MET A 1 10.52 -2.39 -9.94
C MET A 1 11.51 -2.21 -8.80
N ALA A 2 11.08 -2.35 -7.56
CA ALA A 2 11.99 -2.31 -6.42
C ALA A 2 12.64 -3.70 -6.31
N VAL A 3 13.88 -3.80 -6.72
CA VAL A 3 14.66 -5.03 -6.60
C VAL A 3 15.47 -4.94 -5.32
N HIS A 4 15.06 -5.64 -4.29
CA HIS A 4 15.87 -5.82 -3.10
C HIS A 4 16.74 -7.05 -3.34
N GLY A 5 17.95 -6.83 -3.82
CA GLY A 5 18.94 -7.87 -3.99
C GLY A 5 20.07 -7.68 -2.98
N ILE A 6 20.49 -8.74 -2.31
CA ILE A 6 21.75 -8.76 -1.57
C ILE A 6 22.83 -9.19 -2.56
N CYS A 7 23.69 -8.25 -2.92
CA CYS A 7 24.89 -8.56 -3.70
C CYS A 7 26.01 -8.95 -2.72
N VAL A 8 26.39 -10.20 -2.70
CA VAL A 8 27.58 -10.67 -1.96
C VAL A 8 28.74 -10.69 -2.94
N VAL A 9 29.64 -9.72 -2.81
CA VAL A 9 30.90 -9.72 -3.56
C VAL A 9 31.92 -10.49 -2.75
N MET A 10 32.28 -11.68 -3.20
CA MET A 10 33.41 -12.44 -2.65
C MET A 10 34.67 -12.03 -3.40
N MET A 11 35.54 -11.29 -2.74
CA MET A 11 36.87 -10.96 -3.27
C MET A 11 37.86 -12.00 -2.80
N ASP A 12 38.37 -12.83 -3.72
CA ASP A 12 39.55 -13.63 -3.46
C ASP A 12 40.80 -12.76 -3.70
N THR A 13 41.51 -12.49 -2.63
CA THR A 13 42.68 -11.60 -2.63
C THR A 13 43.87 -12.15 -3.44
N ALA A 14 43.85 -13.41 -3.84
CA ALA A 14 44.92 -14.03 -4.67
C ALA A 14 44.73 -13.75 -6.17
N GLN A 15 43.60 -13.23 -6.62
CA GLN A 15 43.24 -13.07 -8.04
C GLN A 15 42.86 -11.64 -8.41
N PHE A 16 43.52 -10.66 -7.87
CA PHE A 16 43.23 -9.23 -8.08
C PHE A 16 43.12 -8.78 -9.55
N TRP A 17 43.56 -9.62 -10.50
CA TRP A 17 43.58 -9.32 -11.94
C TRP A 17 42.64 -10.22 -12.77
N GLN A 18 41.84 -11.08 -12.13
CA GLN A 18 40.87 -11.92 -12.84
C GLN A 18 39.45 -11.34 -12.66
N ALA A 19 38.62 -11.57 -13.65
CA ALA A 19 37.26 -11.06 -13.68
C ALA A 19 36.50 -11.32 -12.37
N LEU A 20 35.82 -10.28 -11.85
CA LEU A 20 34.95 -10.39 -10.70
C LEU A 20 33.89 -11.46 -10.96
N GLN A 21 33.82 -12.47 -10.12
CA GLN A 21 32.70 -13.40 -10.10
C GLN A 21 31.66 -12.89 -9.11
N CYS A 22 30.48 -12.60 -9.61
CA CYS A 22 29.35 -12.17 -8.79
C CYS A 22 28.25 -13.23 -8.87
N ALA A 23 27.85 -13.77 -7.71
CA ALA A 23 26.65 -14.59 -7.60
C ALA A 23 25.51 -13.72 -7.07
N ILE A 24 24.44 -13.58 -7.83
CA ILE A 24 23.25 -12.82 -7.44
C ILE A 24 22.11 -13.80 -7.21
N SER A 25 21.53 -13.77 -6.03
CA SER A 25 20.32 -14.53 -5.73
C SER A 25 19.24 -13.59 -5.22
N PHE A 26 18.00 -13.87 -5.61
CA PHE A 26 16.84 -13.16 -5.14
C PHE A 26 16.05 -14.11 -4.22
N ILE A 27 15.81 -13.67 -2.98
CA ILE A 27 15.02 -14.41 -2.01
C ILE A 27 13.72 -13.63 -1.81
N GLU A 28 12.58 -14.29 -2.01
CA GLU A 28 11.24 -13.70 -1.87
C GLU A 28 11.09 -12.36 -2.61
N PRO A 29 11.19 -12.34 -3.95
CA PRO A 29 11.05 -11.10 -4.69
C PRO A 29 9.59 -10.61 -4.64
N PHE A 30 9.40 -9.40 -4.11
CA PHE A 30 8.10 -8.75 -4.11
C PHE A 30 7.97 -7.83 -5.33
N PRO A 31 6.92 -7.98 -6.16
CA PRO A 31 6.65 -7.02 -7.20
C PRO A 31 6.21 -5.68 -6.61
N ALA A 32 6.49 -4.60 -7.31
CA ALA A 32 6.03 -3.29 -6.90
C ALA A 32 4.48 -3.25 -6.87
N THR A 33 3.93 -2.66 -5.82
CA THR A 33 2.51 -2.37 -5.72
C THR A 33 2.21 -1.10 -6.51
N VAL A 34 1.69 -1.26 -7.73
CA VAL A 34 1.34 -0.16 -8.63
C VAL A 34 -0.17 -0.13 -8.81
N ASN A 35 -0.80 0.92 -8.31
CA ASN A 35 -2.24 1.08 -8.36
C ASN A 35 -2.75 1.36 -9.78
N HIS A 36 -3.85 0.71 -10.19
CA HIS A 36 -4.52 1.02 -11.45
C HIS A 36 -5.33 2.31 -11.32
N GLU A 37 -5.11 3.25 -12.21
CA GLU A 37 -5.76 4.56 -12.20
C GLU A 37 -7.30 4.48 -12.11
N ALA A 38 -7.91 3.58 -12.88
CA ALA A 38 -9.36 3.40 -12.86
C ALA A 38 -9.87 2.90 -11.48
N CYS A 39 -9.07 2.10 -10.77
CA CYS A 39 -9.40 1.64 -9.43
C CYS A 39 -9.20 2.76 -8.39
N VAL A 40 -8.15 3.56 -8.53
CA VAL A 40 -7.91 4.74 -7.69
C VAL A 40 -9.07 5.72 -7.79
N LYS A 41 -9.58 6.00 -9.00
CA LYS A 41 -10.76 6.87 -9.19
C LYS A 41 -12.01 6.34 -8.47
N LYS A 42 -12.23 5.02 -8.48
CA LYS A 42 -13.33 4.40 -7.72
C LYS A 42 -13.13 4.57 -6.20
N LEU A 43 -11.91 4.35 -5.71
CA LEU A 43 -11.58 4.55 -4.31
C LEU A 43 -11.81 6.01 -3.88
N GLN A 44 -11.39 6.99 -4.68
CA GLN A 44 -11.63 8.41 -4.41
C GLN A 44 -13.13 8.74 -4.34
N ALA A 45 -13.92 8.20 -5.27
CA ALA A 45 -15.38 8.38 -5.26
C ALA A 45 -16.00 7.73 -4.01
N ALA A 46 -15.53 6.53 -3.60
CA ALA A 46 -16.00 5.87 -2.39
C ALA A 46 -15.63 6.66 -1.13
N ALA A 47 -14.41 7.17 -1.04
CA ALA A 47 -13.97 8.00 0.08
C ALA A 47 -14.82 9.26 0.20
N ALA A 48 -15.06 9.97 -0.92
CA ALA A 48 -15.91 11.15 -0.94
C ALA A 48 -17.36 10.84 -0.50
N ALA A 49 -17.92 9.72 -0.96
CA ALA A 49 -19.26 9.27 -0.57
C ALA A 49 -19.34 8.86 0.92
N ALA A 50 -18.23 8.36 1.49
CA ALA A 50 -18.09 8.06 2.91
C ALA A 50 -17.80 9.30 3.78
N GLY A 51 -17.62 10.49 3.20
CA GLY A 51 -17.22 11.69 3.91
C GLY A 51 -15.77 11.70 4.40
N LEU A 52 -14.93 10.82 3.84
CA LEU A 52 -13.52 10.69 4.21
C LEU A 52 -12.64 11.58 3.35
N LYS A 53 -11.58 12.14 3.95
CA LYS A 53 -10.56 12.87 3.20
C LYS A 53 -9.60 11.87 2.55
N ALA A 54 -9.37 12.06 1.25
CA ALA A 54 -8.38 11.28 0.50
C ALA A 54 -7.19 12.17 0.14
N SER A 55 -5.98 11.65 0.33
CA SER A 55 -4.74 12.31 -0.06
C SER A 55 -3.81 11.33 -0.77
N PHE A 56 -2.94 11.85 -1.64
CA PHE A 56 -1.87 11.06 -2.25
C PHE A 56 -0.59 11.22 -1.45
N LEU A 57 0.13 10.13 -1.29
CA LEU A 57 1.49 10.19 -0.78
C LEU A 57 2.39 10.89 -1.81
N GLN A 58 3.28 11.74 -1.33
CA GLN A 58 4.26 12.43 -2.19
C GLN A 58 5.34 11.47 -2.69
N GLU A 59 5.66 10.46 -1.88
CA GLU A 59 6.64 9.44 -2.20
C GLU A 59 6.04 8.04 -1.99
N PRO A 60 6.48 7.04 -2.78
CA PRO A 60 6.06 5.66 -2.58
C PRO A 60 6.57 5.15 -1.23
N MET A 61 5.77 4.30 -0.60
CA MET A 61 6.22 3.57 0.58
C MET A 61 7.34 2.59 0.20
N ARG A 62 8.34 2.47 1.08
CA ARG A 62 9.57 1.71 0.79
C ARG A 62 9.58 0.30 1.36
N TRP A 63 8.46 -0.14 1.91
CA TRP A 63 8.32 -1.51 2.39
C TRP A 63 7.80 -2.47 1.31
N SER A 64 7.92 -3.77 1.57
CA SER A 64 7.41 -4.82 0.70
C SER A 64 5.97 -5.18 1.09
N GLU A 65 5.15 -5.48 0.09
CA GLU A 65 3.77 -5.89 0.26
C GLU A 65 3.40 -7.00 -0.73
N ASP A 66 2.67 -8.00 -0.25
CA ASP A 66 2.17 -9.11 -1.08
C ASP A 66 1.15 -8.65 -2.13
N PHE A 67 0.53 -7.49 -1.92
CA PHE A 67 -0.53 -6.99 -2.79
C PHE A 67 -0.07 -6.78 -4.23
N GLY A 68 1.22 -6.52 -4.44
CA GLY A 68 1.81 -6.46 -5.77
C GLY A 68 1.61 -7.72 -6.60
N HIS A 69 1.58 -8.91 -5.99
CA HIS A 69 1.30 -10.18 -6.68
C HIS A 69 -0.13 -10.24 -7.22
N TYR A 70 -1.12 -9.70 -6.48
CA TYR A 70 -2.50 -9.62 -6.94
C TYR A 70 -2.63 -8.68 -8.13
N LEU A 71 -1.92 -7.53 -8.09
CA LEU A 71 -1.97 -6.52 -9.15
C LEU A 71 -1.36 -6.98 -10.48
N GLN A 72 -0.51 -8.00 -10.47
CA GLN A 72 -0.03 -8.64 -11.69
C GLN A 72 -1.10 -9.49 -12.39
N LYS A 73 -2.12 -9.92 -11.66
CA LYS A 73 -3.17 -10.82 -12.16
C LYS A 73 -4.52 -10.14 -12.35
N THR A 74 -4.78 -9.07 -11.61
CA THR A 74 -6.05 -8.35 -11.66
C THR A 74 -5.84 -6.84 -11.50
N LYS A 75 -6.80 -6.07 -11.99
CA LYS A 75 -6.81 -4.63 -11.75
C LYS A 75 -7.28 -4.35 -10.33
N GLY A 76 -6.50 -3.55 -9.60
CA GLY A 76 -6.79 -3.22 -8.22
C GLY A 76 -6.09 -1.93 -7.79
N ALA A 77 -6.32 -1.54 -6.56
CA ALA A 77 -5.58 -0.47 -5.91
C ALA A 77 -5.49 -0.74 -4.41
N PHE A 78 -4.34 -0.43 -3.85
CA PHE A 78 -4.03 -0.49 -2.44
C PHE A 78 -4.13 0.90 -1.83
N PHE A 79 -4.73 1.01 -0.66
CA PHE A 79 -4.83 2.27 0.08
C PHE A 79 -4.59 2.03 1.56
N GLY A 80 -4.11 3.04 2.26
CA GLY A 80 -3.95 3.05 3.70
C GLY A 80 -5.00 3.92 4.39
N ILE A 81 -5.31 3.62 5.63
CA ILE A 81 -6.13 4.44 6.51
C ILE A 81 -5.21 5.05 7.56
N GLY A 82 -5.22 6.38 7.67
CA GLY A 82 -4.36 7.08 8.62
C GLY A 82 -4.92 7.00 10.04
N CYS A 83 -4.03 6.68 11.00
CA CYS A 83 -4.33 6.60 12.43
C CYS A 83 -3.94 7.89 13.19
N GLY A 84 -3.78 9.01 12.49
CA GLY A 84 -3.36 10.25 13.15
C GLY A 84 -1.84 10.47 13.16
N LYS A 85 -1.41 11.60 13.72
CA LYS A 85 0.01 12.00 13.73
C LYS A 85 0.78 11.46 14.94
N GLU A 86 0.08 11.18 16.02
CA GLU A 86 0.67 10.75 17.31
C GLU A 86 0.78 9.22 17.41
N HIS A 87 0.48 8.53 16.32
CA HIS A 87 0.48 7.07 16.30
C HIS A 87 1.91 6.51 16.21
N THR A 88 2.19 5.44 16.96
CA THR A 88 3.47 4.71 16.87
C THR A 88 3.62 4.05 15.50
N GLY A 89 4.85 4.02 14.99
CA GLY A 89 5.13 3.43 13.69
C GLY A 89 4.79 1.94 13.61
N LEU A 90 4.39 1.48 12.42
CA LEU A 90 4.21 0.07 12.12
C LEU A 90 5.48 -0.73 12.42
N HIS A 91 5.33 -1.98 12.86
CA HIS A 91 6.43 -2.90 13.16
C HIS A 91 7.34 -2.46 14.32
N THR A 92 6.85 -1.60 15.22
CA THR A 92 7.55 -1.25 16.47
C THR A 92 6.97 -2.01 17.63
N ALA A 93 7.78 -2.22 18.71
CA ALA A 93 7.34 -2.93 19.90
C ALA A 93 6.20 -2.23 20.67
N GLY A 94 6.06 -0.91 20.46
CA GLY A 94 5.00 -0.11 21.07
C GLY A 94 3.81 0.14 20.15
N TYR A 95 3.69 -0.62 19.05
CA TYR A 95 2.56 -0.46 18.15
C TYR A 95 1.27 -0.94 18.82
N GLU A 96 0.28 -0.07 18.81
CA GLU A 96 -1.09 -0.37 19.21
C GLU A 96 -2.01 -0.10 18.06
N PHE A 97 -2.96 -1.00 17.81
CA PHE A 97 -3.97 -0.80 16.76
C PHE A 97 -5.01 0.22 17.25
N ASP A 98 -5.27 1.21 16.41
CA ASP A 98 -6.27 2.23 16.71
C ASP A 98 -7.65 1.76 16.23
N ASP A 99 -8.51 1.36 17.17
CA ASP A 99 -9.86 0.89 16.88
C ASP A 99 -10.76 1.96 16.23
N GLU A 100 -10.45 3.25 16.38
CA GLU A 100 -11.23 4.34 15.77
C GLU A 100 -11.19 4.32 14.24
N ILE A 101 -10.17 3.69 13.64
CA ILE A 101 -10.09 3.57 12.18
C ILE A 101 -11.04 2.52 11.59
N ILE A 102 -11.60 1.62 12.42
CA ILE A 102 -12.49 0.54 11.97
C ILE A 102 -13.74 1.08 11.29
N GLU A 103 -14.37 2.10 11.86
CA GLU A 103 -15.56 2.73 11.25
C GLU A 103 -15.26 3.29 9.86
N SER A 104 -14.13 3.97 9.72
CA SER A 104 -13.69 4.52 8.44
C SER A 104 -13.41 3.43 7.41
N ALA A 105 -12.80 2.32 7.83
CA ALA A 105 -12.58 1.15 6.98
C ALA A 105 -13.91 0.55 6.50
N ILE A 106 -14.85 0.32 7.41
CA ILE A 106 -16.17 -0.23 7.09
C ILE A 106 -16.90 0.70 6.13
N ALA A 107 -16.95 2.01 6.41
CA ALA A 107 -17.61 2.99 5.55
C ALA A 107 -17.03 2.99 4.14
N MET A 108 -15.69 2.93 4.02
CA MET A 108 -15.00 2.88 2.74
C MET A 108 -15.37 1.64 1.94
N TYR A 109 -15.28 0.45 2.54
CA TYR A 109 -15.62 -0.80 1.87
C TYR A 109 -17.10 -0.90 1.52
N LEU A 110 -18.00 -0.41 2.38
CA LEU A 110 -19.43 -0.35 2.09
C LEU A 110 -19.70 0.48 0.84
N GLN A 111 -19.08 1.66 0.72
CA GLN A 111 -19.24 2.50 -0.46
C GLN A 111 -18.69 1.83 -1.73
N LEU A 112 -17.60 1.10 -1.64
CA LEU A 112 -17.07 0.33 -2.78
C LEU A 112 -18.04 -0.75 -3.24
N VAL A 113 -18.64 -1.50 -2.31
CA VAL A 113 -19.65 -2.52 -2.61
C VAL A 113 -20.89 -1.90 -3.25
N LEU A 114 -21.40 -0.80 -2.68
CA LEU A 114 -22.57 -0.10 -3.20
C LEU A 114 -22.33 0.44 -4.62
N GLN A 115 -21.14 0.99 -4.89
CA GLN A 115 -20.77 1.43 -6.23
C GLN A 115 -20.65 0.27 -7.23
N ALA A 116 -20.12 -0.88 -6.78
CA ALA A 116 -19.99 -2.06 -7.64
C ALA A 116 -21.34 -2.70 -8.00
N THR A 117 -22.32 -2.61 -7.11
CA THR A 117 -23.67 -3.17 -7.31
C THR A 117 -24.65 -2.20 -7.94
N ALA A 118 -24.23 -0.97 -8.29
CA ALA A 118 -25.08 0.12 -8.81
C ALA A 118 -26.27 0.46 -7.89
N ILE A 119 -26.21 0.09 -6.62
CA ILE A 119 -27.21 0.45 -5.62
C ILE A 119 -26.90 1.88 -5.16
N ALA A 120 -27.71 2.84 -5.61
CA ALA A 120 -27.57 4.25 -5.22
C ALA A 120 -27.71 4.41 -3.69
N SER A 121 -26.65 4.86 -3.06
CA SER A 121 -26.52 4.93 -1.61
C SER A 121 -27.09 6.21 -1.03
N LYS A 122 -27.91 6.08 0.00
CA LYS A 122 -28.27 7.14 0.95
C LYS A 122 -28.04 6.71 2.40
N VAL A 123 -27.11 5.83 2.71
CA VAL A 123 -27.23 5.09 3.99
C VAL A 123 -26.08 5.25 4.96
N PHE A 124 -25.07 5.99 4.80
CA PHE A 124 -24.12 6.12 5.93
C PHE A 124 -23.20 7.35 5.82
N SER A 125 -23.11 8.12 6.88
CA SER A 125 -22.14 9.21 7.04
C SER A 125 -21.39 9.01 8.37
N PRO A 126 -20.16 8.52 8.35
CA PRO A 126 -19.36 8.38 9.57
C PRO A 126 -18.92 9.76 10.09
N SER A 127 -18.86 9.91 11.41
CA SER A 127 -18.48 11.15 12.09
C SER A 127 -16.96 11.27 12.33
N SER A 128 -16.16 10.34 11.85
CA SER A 128 -14.74 10.29 12.14
C SER A 128 -13.87 11.12 11.18
N SER A 129 -12.82 11.73 11.71
CA SER A 129 -11.85 12.57 10.99
C SER A 129 -10.67 11.80 10.41
N SER A 130 -10.81 10.50 10.17
CA SER A 130 -9.76 9.66 9.60
C SER A 130 -9.36 10.08 8.19
N THR A 131 -8.09 10.01 7.88
CA THR A 131 -7.53 10.38 6.56
C THR A 131 -7.06 9.15 5.82
N LEU A 132 -7.53 8.96 4.59
CA LEU A 132 -7.06 7.93 3.69
C LEU A 132 -5.79 8.38 2.97
N CYS A 133 -4.79 7.52 2.93
CA CYS A 133 -3.55 7.75 2.19
C CYS A 133 -3.46 6.84 0.97
N TRP A 134 -3.03 7.39 -0.16
CA TRP A 134 -2.89 6.66 -1.41
C TRP A 134 -1.42 6.45 -1.76
N LEU A 135 -1.11 5.27 -2.26
CA LEU A 135 0.17 5.04 -2.91
C LEU A 135 0.19 5.81 -4.25
N PRO A 136 1.31 6.41 -4.64
CA PRO A 136 1.44 7.04 -5.95
C PRO A 136 1.23 6.03 -7.08
N LEU A 137 0.80 6.54 -8.24
CA LEU A 137 0.61 5.78 -9.47
C LEU A 137 1.93 5.27 -10.04
#